data_0bb1b8a3009b6a01cdc334edef7fe998
#
_entry.id   0bb1b8a3009b6a01cdc334edef7fe998
#
_cell.length_a   1.000
_cell.length_b   1.000
_cell.length_c   1.000
_cell.angle_alpha   90.00
_cell.angle_beta   90.00
_cell.angle_gamma   90.00
#
_symmetry.space_group_name_H-M   'P 1'
#
loop_
_entity.id
_entity.type
_entity.pdbx_description
1 polymer ?
#
loop_
_entity_poly.entity_id
_entity_poly.type
_entity_poly.pdbx_seq_one_letter_code
_entity_poly.pdbx_strand_id
1 'polypeptide(L)'
;METYNYFKDPKNYDGNNKVFCALAPREIKEAKEFTDTLQNTFSSGAYTHHQKTVICDADDPHTPDGRRMLIAYVGGLDLTGGRYDTPEHELFRTLKTDHSGDFRNSNAKMLNENLGPREPWHDIHCKVEGPVARDVLENFIERWKQQGTKECPAPAVDDYFRQSVNPEAVSVQADPAKEWNVQVFR
;
A
#
# COMPACT_ATOMS: atom_id res chain seq x y z
N MET A 1 -12.85 5.93 1.71
CA MET A 1 -13.41 6.71 0.58
C MET A 1 -12.78 8.08 0.39
N GLU A 2 -12.35 8.75 1.45
CA GLU A 2 -11.71 10.08 1.39
C GLU A 2 -10.45 10.10 0.54
N THR A 3 -9.53 9.15 0.73
CA THR A 3 -8.29 9.03 -0.05
C THR A 3 -8.56 8.87 -1.55
N TYR A 4 -9.53 8.05 -1.92
CA TYR A 4 -9.91 7.87 -3.32
C TYR A 4 -10.47 9.17 -3.93
N ASN A 5 -11.34 9.88 -3.21
CA ASN A 5 -11.88 11.14 -3.66
C ASN A 5 -10.81 12.23 -3.76
N TYR A 6 -9.85 12.22 -2.83
CA TYR A 6 -8.71 13.12 -2.88
C TYR A 6 -7.90 12.94 -4.16
N PHE A 7 -7.53 11.71 -4.50
CA PHE A 7 -6.74 11.43 -5.71
C PHE A 7 -7.53 11.51 -7.01
N LYS A 8 -8.85 11.53 -6.96
CA LYS A 8 -9.68 11.79 -8.14
C LYS A 8 -9.77 13.26 -8.52
N ASP A 9 -9.53 14.17 -7.60
CA ASP A 9 -9.59 15.60 -7.90
C ASP A 9 -8.20 16.10 -8.33
N PRO A 10 -8.01 16.49 -9.59
CA PRO A 10 -6.74 17.01 -10.10
C PRO A 10 -6.21 18.25 -9.39
N LYS A 11 -7.06 18.94 -8.63
CA LYS A 11 -6.67 20.13 -7.85
C LYS A 11 -5.81 19.78 -6.65
N ASN A 12 -5.82 18.52 -6.20
CA ASN A 12 -5.11 18.09 -5.00
C ASN A 12 -3.65 17.69 -5.26
N TYR A 13 -3.20 17.72 -6.53
CA TYR A 13 -1.82 17.43 -6.90
C TYR A 13 -1.39 18.24 -8.11
N ASP A 14 -0.08 18.38 -8.31
CA ASP A 14 0.46 19.13 -9.44
C ASP A 14 0.04 18.47 -10.76
N GLY A 15 -0.65 19.24 -11.61
CA GLY A 15 -1.32 18.75 -12.81
C GLY A 15 -0.43 18.12 -13.89
N ASN A 16 0.89 18.08 -13.68
CA ASN A 16 1.84 17.38 -14.55
C ASN A 16 1.96 15.88 -14.24
N ASN A 17 1.49 15.45 -13.08
CA ASN A 17 1.56 14.04 -12.65
C ASN A 17 0.22 13.35 -12.90
N LYS A 18 0.26 12.21 -13.58
CA LYS A 18 -0.91 11.36 -13.75
C LYS A 18 -1.07 10.45 -12.54
N VAL A 19 -2.16 10.61 -11.81
CA VAL A 19 -2.53 9.74 -10.70
C VAL A 19 -3.72 8.89 -11.12
N PHE A 20 -3.59 7.58 -11.02
CA PHE A 20 -4.66 6.63 -11.27
C PHE A 20 -5.04 5.94 -9.97
N CYS A 21 -6.32 5.95 -9.65
CA CYS A 21 -6.82 5.38 -8.42
C CYS A 21 -7.99 4.43 -8.72
N ALA A 22 -7.93 3.23 -8.19
CA ALA A 22 -8.99 2.24 -8.28
C ALA A 22 -9.43 1.81 -6.88
N LEU A 23 -10.75 1.65 -6.70
CA LEU A 23 -11.31 1.00 -5.53
C LEU A 23 -11.35 -0.51 -5.78
N ALA A 24 -10.94 -1.27 -4.78
CA ALA A 24 -11.10 -2.72 -4.75
C ALA A 24 -12.48 -3.05 -4.14
N PRO A 25 -13.54 -3.25 -4.95
CA PRO A 25 -14.84 -3.61 -4.41
C PRO A 25 -14.75 -5.01 -3.78
N ARG A 26 -15.49 -5.20 -2.72
CA ARG A 26 -15.63 -6.50 -2.05
C ARG A 26 -16.56 -7.46 -2.80
N GLU A 27 -17.18 -7.00 -3.88
CA GLU A 27 -18.16 -7.76 -4.63
C GLU A 27 -17.49 -8.83 -5.50
N ILE A 28 -18.02 -10.04 -5.42
CA ILE A 28 -17.69 -11.11 -6.35
C ILE A 28 -18.57 -10.91 -7.59
N LYS A 29 -17.97 -10.55 -8.72
CA LYS A 29 -18.69 -10.21 -9.97
C LYS A 29 -19.45 -11.36 -10.63
N GLU A 30 -19.39 -12.59 -10.12
CA GLU A 30 -19.90 -13.79 -10.79
C GLU A 30 -21.06 -14.50 -10.08
N ALA A 31 -21.71 -13.88 -9.09
CA ALA A 31 -22.89 -14.46 -8.48
C ALA A 31 -24.07 -14.47 -9.46
N LYS A 32 -24.39 -15.65 -9.99
CA LYS A 32 -25.49 -15.82 -10.97
C LYS A 32 -26.81 -16.32 -10.37
N GLU A 33 -26.82 -16.72 -9.08
CA GLU A 33 -28.01 -17.27 -8.43
C GLU A 33 -28.26 -16.62 -7.06
N PHE A 34 -29.51 -16.72 -6.57
CA PHE A 34 -29.94 -16.11 -5.30
C PHE A 34 -29.17 -16.63 -4.07
N THR A 35 -28.79 -17.90 -4.07
CA THR A 35 -27.94 -18.51 -3.05
C THR A 35 -26.56 -17.90 -3.03
N ASP A 36 -26.00 -17.55 -4.19
CA ASP A 36 -24.71 -16.90 -4.33
C ASP A 36 -24.75 -15.47 -3.81
N THR A 37 -25.88 -14.78 -3.91
CA THR A 37 -26.04 -13.42 -3.39
C THR A 37 -25.94 -13.40 -1.87
N LEU A 38 -26.55 -14.35 -1.16
CA LEU A 38 -26.43 -14.46 0.30
C LEU A 38 -25.00 -14.81 0.71
N GLN A 39 -24.38 -15.77 0.05
CA GLN A 39 -23.00 -16.19 0.33
C GLN A 39 -22.02 -15.06 0.02
N ASN A 40 -22.25 -14.27 -1.03
CA ASN A 40 -21.46 -13.10 -1.37
C ASN A 40 -21.65 -11.96 -0.38
N THR A 41 -22.85 -11.76 0.16
CA THR A 41 -23.10 -10.77 1.20
C THR A 41 -22.37 -11.13 2.48
N PHE A 42 -22.35 -12.39 2.87
CA PHE A 42 -21.59 -12.85 4.04
C PHE A 42 -20.09 -12.80 3.78
N SER A 43 -19.60 -13.25 2.62
CA SER A 43 -18.18 -13.25 2.31
C SER A 43 -17.64 -11.83 2.12
N SER A 44 -18.39 -10.92 1.50
CA SER A 44 -18.02 -9.52 1.35
C SER A 44 -17.94 -8.77 2.68
N GLY A 45 -18.68 -9.21 3.69
CA GLY A 45 -18.61 -8.71 5.05
C GLY A 45 -17.46 -9.30 5.88
N ALA A 46 -17.06 -10.55 5.58
CA ALA A 46 -16.10 -11.31 6.37
C ALA A 46 -14.65 -11.19 5.88
N TYR A 47 -14.44 -11.00 4.58
CA TYR A 47 -13.11 -10.98 3.98
C TYR A 47 -12.76 -9.60 3.45
N THR A 48 -11.57 -9.13 3.81
CA THR A 48 -11.00 -7.91 3.26
C THR A 48 -9.65 -8.20 2.63
N HIS A 49 -9.33 -7.48 1.57
CA HIS A 49 -7.97 -7.45 1.06
C HIS A 49 -7.12 -6.56 1.98
N HIS A 50 -6.22 -7.16 2.73
CA HIS A 50 -5.47 -6.47 3.79
C HIS A 50 -3.96 -6.34 3.51
N GLN A 51 -3.59 -6.46 2.28
CA GLN A 51 -2.20 -6.34 1.82
C GLN A 51 -1.78 -4.86 1.74
N LYS A 52 -0.59 -4.55 2.25
CA LYS A 52 0.02 -3.23 2.18
C LYS A 52 1.36 -3.34 1.49
N THR A 53 1.44 -2.72 0.32
CA THR A 53 2.66 -2.64 -0.47
C THR A 53 2.84 -1.24 -1.02
N VAL A 54 4.07 -0.77 -1.06
CA VAL A 54 4.47 0.41 -1.80
C VAL A 54 5.56 0.00 -2.76
N ILE A 55 5.40 0.31 -4.03
CA ILE A 55 6.35 -0.07 -5.07
C ILE A 55 6.74 1.20 -5.80
N CYS A 56 8.02 1.44 -5.93
CA CYS A 56 8.56 2.60 -6.61
C CYS A 56 9.83 2.25 -7.37
N ASP A 57 10.14 3.06 -8.35
CA ASP A 57 11.43 3.08 -9.00
C ASP A 57 12.34 4.13 -8.33
N ALA A 58 13.63 3.88 -8.35
CA ALA A 58 14.66 4.76 -7.81
C ALA A 58 15.88 4.77 -8.73
N ASP A 59 16.76 5.74 -8.55
CA ASP A 59 18.01 5.78 -9.30
C ASP A 59 18.88 4.56 -8.95
N ASP A 60 19.38 3.88 -9.99
CA ASP A 60 20.33 2.80 -9.80
C ASP A 60 21.74 3.42 -9.64
N PRO A 61 22.36 3.32 -8.46
CA PRO A 61 23.63 3.97 -8.18
C PRO A 61 24.80 3.33 -8.94
N HIS A 62 24.62 2.18 -9.58
CA HIS A 62 25.65 1.41 -10.23
C HIS A 62 25.54 1.41 -11.76
N THR A 63 24.49 1.98 -12.32
CA THR A 63 24.22 1.96 -13.74
C THR A 63 24.38 3.35 -14.38
N PRO A 64 25.43 3.58 -15.19
CA PRO A 64 25.68 4.88 -15.81
C PRO A 64 24.66 5.29 -16.87
N ASP A 65 23.88 4.34 -17.39
CA ASP A 65 22.93 4.54 -18.48
C ASP A 65 21.60 5.17 -18.03
N GLY A 66 21.48 5.51 -16.76
CA GLY A 66 20.29 6.15 -16.18
C GLY A 66 19.12 5.20 -16.00
N ARG A 67 19.31 3.89 -16.08
CA ARG A 67 18.26 2.95 -15.68
C ARG A 67 17.96 3.10 -14.21
N ARG A 68 16.72 2.78 -13.88
CA ARG A 68 16.24 2.84 -12.51
C ARG A 68 16.21 1.44 -11.88
N MET A 69 16.30 1.38 -10.57
CA MET A 69 16.11 0.15 -9.80
C MET A 69 14.69 0.07 -9.26
N LEU A 70 14.24 -1.14 -8.95
CA LEU A 70 12.95 -1.39 -8.34
C LEU A 70 13.10 -1.53 -6.81
N ILE A 71 12.26 -0.81 -6.09
CA ILE A 71 12.16 -0.92 -4.64
C ILE A 71 10.73 -1.29 -4.30
N ALA A 72 10.54 -2.25 -3.41
CA ALA A 72 9.25 -2.55 -2.84
C ALA A 72 9.29 -2.53 -1.31
N TYR A 73 8.21 -2.07 -0.72
CA TYR A 73 7.97 -2.10 0.72
C TYR A 73 6.77 -2.99 1.00
N VAL A 74 6.92 -3.90 1.93
CA VAL A 74 5.90 -4.86 2.33
C VAL A 74 5.80 -4.91 3.84
N GLY A 75 4.59 -4.84 4.37
CA GLY A 75 4.38 -4.92 5.82
C GLY A 75 2.93 -4.79 6.22
N GLY A 76 2.67 -4.64 7.49
CA GLY A 76 1.34 -4.52 8.05
C GLY A 76 0.82 -3.07 8.18
N LEU A 77 1.69 -2.08 8.01
CA LEU A 77 1.36 -0.68 8.24
C LEU A 77 0.48 -0.09 7.14
N ASP A 78 -0.74 0.26 7.47
CA ASP A 78 -1.62 1.07 6.62
C ASP A 78 -1.12 2.51 6.52
N LEU A 79 -1.14 3.09 5.32
CA LEU A 79 -0.85 4.51 5.10
C LEU A 79 -2.09 5.36 5.42
N THR A 80 -2.45 5.44 6.69
CA THR A 80 -3.58 6.24 7.18
C THR A 80 -3.16 7.09 8.37
N GLY A 81 -3.86 8.22 8.60
CA GLY A 81 -3.56 9.12 9.70
C GLY A 81 -3.59 8.45 11.07
N GLY A 82 -4.52 7.52 11.31
CA GLY A 82 -4.61 6.78 12.57
C GLY A 82 -3.51 5.74 12.81
N ARG A 83 -2.59 5.56 11.85
CA ARG A 83 -1.41 4.68 11.99
C ARG A 83 -0.11 5.46 12.19
N TYR A 84 -0.17 6.78 12.06
CA TYR A 84 1.00 7.61 12.36
C TYR A 84 1.36 7.54 13.84
N ASP A 85 2.61 7.27 14.13
CA ASP A 85 3.13 7.24 15.49
C ASP A 85 4.58 7.72 15.54
N THR A 86 5.05 8.02 16.75
CA THR A 86 6.44 8.38 17.04
C THR A 86 7.11 7.27 17.83
N PRO A 87 8.46 7.23 17.88
CA PRO A 87 9.19 6.19 18.63
C PRO A 87 8.84 6.11 20.13
N GLU A 88 8.32 7.19 20.70
CA GLU A 88 7.95 7.26 22.11
C GLU A 88 6.61 6.63 22.43
N HIS A 89 5.76 6.37 21.43
CA HIS A 89 4.43 5.78 21.57
C HIS A 89 3.57 6.46 22.66
N GLU A 90 3.54 7.77 22.65
CA GLU A 90 2.85 8.58 23.67
C GLU A 90 1.36 8.32 23.74
N LEU A 91 0.81 8.11 24.93
CA LEU A 91 -0.60 7.82 25.12
C LEU A 91 -1.49 9.07 25.20
N PHE A 92 -1.00 10.16 25.78
CA PHE A 92 -1.79 11.36 26.09
C PHE A 92 -1.16 12.67 25.65
N ARG A 93 0.16 12.78 25.75
CA ARG A 93 0.88 14.05 25.61
C ARG A 93 0.69 14.70 24.23
N THR A 94 0.57 13.91 23.20
CA THR A 94 0.48 14.36 21.80
C THR A 94 -0.94 14.49 21.26
N LEU A 95 -1.96 14.20 22.07
CA LEU A 95 -3.37 14.29 21.65
C LEU A 95 -3.84 15.70 21.26
N LYS A 96 -3.12 16.73 21.69
CA LYS A 96 -3.41 18.12 21.32
C LYS A 96 -2.47 18.70 20.28
N THR A 97 -1.53 17.90 19.79
CA THR A 97 -0.49 18.30 18.82
C THR A 97 -0.43 17.30 17.68
N ASP A 98 0.61 16.47 17.64
CA ASP A 98 0.94 15.57 16.53
C ASP A 98 -0.13 14.52 16.26
N HIS A 99 -0.89 14.13 17.28
CA HIS A 99 -1.93 13.11 17.22
C HIS A 99 -3.31 13.67 17.58
N SER A 100 -3.61 14.88 17.15
CA SER A 100 -4.90 15.52 17.40
C SER A 100 -6.04 14.70 16.83
N GLY A 101 -6.99 14.32 17.71
CA GLY A 101 -8.15 13.51 17.34
C GLY A 101 -7.90 11.99 17.26
N ASP A 102 -6.69 11.54 17.51
CA ASP A 102 -6.31 10.12 17.49
C ASP A 102 -6.42 9.47 18.87
N PHE A 103 -7.59 9.48 19.45
CA PHE A 103 -7.82 8.77 20.70
C PHE A 103 -8.62 7.48 20.50
N ARG A 104 -8.31 6.46 21.30
CA ARG A 104 -9.01 5.19 21.21
C ARG A 104 -10.41 5.28 21.82
N ASN A 105 -11.41 5.09 20.98
CA ASN A 105 -12.80 4.90 21.38
C ASN A 105 -13.29 3.54 20.87
N SER A 106 -13.13 2.52 21.66
CA SER A 106 -13.44 1.15 21.24
C SER A 106 -14.93 0.84 21.14
N ASN A 107 -15.81 1.53 21.91
CA ASN A 107 -17.19 1.07 22.02
C ASN A 107 -18.23 2.15 22.33
N ALA A 108 -17.88 3.40 22.43
CA ALA A 108 -18.85 4.37 22.87
C ALA A 108 -18.83 5.66 22.06
N LYS A 109 -19.82 5.80 21.22
CA LYS A 109 -20.25 7.10 20.69
C LYS A 109 -20.51 8.16 21.78
N MET A 110 -20.26 7.82 23.02
CA MET A 110 -20.58 8.61 24.22
C MET A 110 -19.34 9.12 24.99
N LEU A 111 -18.13 8.68 24.64
CA LEU A 111 -16.93 9.21 25.29
C LEU A 111 -16.45 10.45 24.56
N ASN A 112 -16.20 11.50 25.33
CA ASN A 112 -15.62 12.73 24.84
C ASN A 112 -14.21 12.48 24.31
N GLU A 113 -13.86 13.06 23.17
CA GLU A 113 -12.56 13.02 22.51
C GLU A 113 -11.36 13.35 23.43
N ASN A 114 -11.61 13.95 24.56
CA ASN A 114 -10.57 14.34 25.51
C ASN A 114 -10.33 13.33 26.65
N LEU A 115 -11.01 12.20 26.67
CA LEU A 115 -11.04 11.29 27.82
C LEU A 115 -10.27 9.99 27.63
N GLY A 116 -9.82 9.68 26.44
CA GLY A 116 -9.13 8.42 26.16
C GLY A 116 -7.63 8.60 25.91
N PRO A 117 -6.85 7.52 26.09
CA PRO A 117 -5.50 7.46 25.53
C PRO A 117 -5.57 7.31 24.01
N ARG A 118 -4.47 7.59 23.36
CA ARG A 118 -4.23 7.08 22.01
C ARG A 118 -4.21 5.55 22.01
N GLU A 119 -4.35 4.98 20.85
CA GLU A 119 -3.95 3.61 20.53
C GLU A 119 -2.62 3.66 19.76
N PRO A 120 -1.48 3.58 20.44
CA PRO A 120 -0.18 3.64 19.78
C PRO A 120 -0.05 2.54 18.74
N TRP A 121 0.61 2.84 17.64
CA TRP A 121 0.75 1.91 16.53
C TRP A 121 2.18 1.43 16.40
N HIS A 122 2.34 0.11 16.35
CA HIS A 122 3.63 -0.52 16.09
C HIS A 122 3.42 -1.65 15.08
N ASP A 123 4.20 -1.64 14.01
CA ASP A 123 4.13 -2.65 12.97
C ASP A 123 5.49 -2.83 12.30
N ILE A 124 5.65 -3.93 11.57
CA ILE A 124 6.86 -4.22 10.82
C ILE A 124 6.61 -3.94 9.34
N HIS A 125 7.55 -3.23 8.74
CA HIS A 125 7.61 -2.98 7.32
C HIS A 125 9.03 -3.24 6.81
N CYS A 126 9.19 -4.04 5.76
CA CYS A 126 10.48 -4.31 5.17
C CYS A 126 10.62 -3.62 3.81
N LYS A 127 11.82 -3.14 3.52
CA LYS A 127 12.25 -2.70 2.19
C LYS A 127 12.94 -3.87 1.51
N VAL A 128 12.58 -4.15 0.27
CA VAL A 128 13.21 -5.17 -0.57
C VAL A 128 13.64 -4.59 -1.92
N GLU A 129 14.73 -5.07 -2.45
CA GLU A 129 15.33 -4.68 -3.72
C GLU A 129 15.71 -5.93 -4.52
N GLY A 130 16.05 -5.74 -5.80
CA GLY A 130 16.43 -6.85 -6.69
C GLY A 130 15.25 -7.73 -7.08
N PRO A 131 15.48 -9.00 -7.43
CA PRO A 131 14.47 -9.90 -8.00
C PRO A 131 13.19 -10.02 -7.16
N VAL A 132 13.31 -10.04 -5.84
CA VAL A 132 12.16 -10.15 -4.94
C VAL A 132 11.21 -8.94 -5.00
N ALA A 133 11.73 -7.75 -5.28
CA ALA A 133 10.89 -6.57 -5.47
C ALA A 133 10.00 -6.72 -6.72
N ARG A 134 10.46 -7.45 -7.72
CA ARG A 134 9.66 -7.80 -8.90
C ARG A 134 8.51 -8.74 -8.56
N ASP A 135 8.71 -9.72 -7.67
CA ASP A 135 7.61 -10.61 -7.25
C ASP A 135 6.49 -9.80 -6.58
N VAL A 136 6.85 -8.77 -5.81
CA VAL A 136 5.87 -7.84 -5.20
C VAL A 136 5.16 -7.02 -6.28
N LEU A 137 5.90 -6.54 -7.28
CA LEU A 137 5.31 -5.81 -8.43
C LEU A 137 4.34 -6.70 -9.22
N GLU A 138 4.70 -7.96 -9.49
CA GLU A 138 3.81 -8.88 -10.18
C GLU A 138 2.50 -9.09 -9.43
N ASN A 139 2.55 -9.21 -8.11
CA ASN A 139 1.36 -9.27 -7.28
C ASN A 139 0.48 -8.00 -7.42
N PHE A 140 1.07 -6.82 -7.44
CA PHE A 140 0.36 -5.57 -7.71
C PHE A 140 -0.27 -5.57 -9.10
N ILE A 141 0.47 -5.96 -10.14
CA ILE A 141 -0.01 -5.99 -11.53
C ILE A 141 -1.20 -6.95 -11.68
N GLU A 142 -1.15 -8.13 -11.07
CA GLU A 142 -2.27 -9.07 -11.08
C GLU A 142 -3.53 -8.45 -10.46
N ARG A 143 -3.35 -7.75 -9.35
CA ARG A 143 -4.44 -7.03 -8.68
C ARG A 143 -4.98 -5.90 -9.56
N TRP A 144 -4.08 -5.13 -10.17
CA TRP A 144 -4.43 -4.03 -11.05
C TRP A 144 -5.16 -4.50 -12.33
N LYS A 145 -4.84 -5.68 -12.87
CA LYS A 145 -5.58 -6.30 -13.99
C LYS A 145 -7.07 -6.47 -13.70
N GLN A 146 -7.41 -6.73 -12.46
CA GLN A 146 -8.81 -6.95 -12.06
C GLN A 146 -9.54 -5.66 -11.71
N GLN A 147 -8.83 -4.67 -11.18
CA GLN A 147 -9.43 -3.50 -10.52
C GLN A 147 -8.90 -2.16 -11.01
N GLY A 148 -7.92 -2.15 -11.90
CA GLY A 148 -7.33 -0.95 -12.45
C GLY A 148 -8.28 -0.14 -13.33
N THR A 149 -7.82 1.02 -13.75
CA THR A 149 -8.60 1.94 -14.58
C THR A 149 -8.38 1.69 -16.07
N LYS A 150 -9.33 2.13 -16.90
CA LYS A 150 -9.18 2.04 -18.36
C LYS A 150 -8.09 2.98 -18.88
N GLU A 151 -7.86 4.07 -18.19
CA GLU A 151 -6.87 5.09 -18.52
C GLU A 151 -5.43 4.62 -18.25
N CYS A 152 -5.28 3.68 -17.31
CA CYS A 152 -3.99 3.04 -17.00
C CYS A 152 -4.18 1.51 -16.93
N PRO A 153 -4.21 0.83 -18.05
CA PRO A 153 -4.33 -0.62 -18.07
C PRO A 153 -3.06 -1.29 -17.54
N ALA A 154 -3.21 -2.47 -16.94
CA ALA A 154 -2.09 -3.23 -16.36
C ALA A 154 -0.89 -3.46 -17.32
N PRO A 155 -1.09 -3.72 -18.63
CA PRO A 155 0.03 -3.81 -19.56
C PRO A 155 0.90 -2.56 -19.61
N ALA A 156 0.32 -1.37 -19.51
CA ALA A 156 1.11 -0.12 -19.54
C ALA A 156 2.01 0.01 -18.30
N VAL A 157 1.57 -0.49 -17.15
CA VAL A 157 2.38 -0.53 -15.92
C VAL A 157 3.51 -1.54 -16.08
N ASP A 158 3.23 -2.74 -16.56
CA ASP A 158 4.23 -3.78 -16.79
C ASP A 158 5.27 -3.34 -17.82
N ASP A 159 4.85 -2.74 -18.94
CA ASP A 159 5.72 -2.22 -19.97
C ASP A 159 6.68 -1.14 -19.46
N TYR A 160 6.18 -0.22 -18.64
CA TYR A 160 7.03 0.81 -18.03
C TYR A 160 8.17 0.17 -17.21
N PHE A 161 7.83 -0.75 -16.31
CA PHE A 161 8.83 -1.37 -15.45
C PHE A 161 9.80 -2.25 -16.24
N ARG A 162 9.35 -2.96 -17.27
CA ARG A 162 10.23 -3.75 -18.14
C ARG A 162 11.23 -2.92 -18.94
N GLN A 163 10.83 -1.74 -19.38
CA GLN A 163 11.66 -0.89 -20.24
C GLN A 163 12.58 0.03 -19.46
N SER A 164 12.11 0.53 -18.33
CA SER A 164 12.75 1.64 -17.61
C SER A 164 13.51 1.18 -16.36
N VAL A 165 13.27 -0.04 -15.89
CA VAL A 165 13.79 -0.52 -14.61
C VAL A 165 14.63 -1.77 -14.80
N ASN A 166 15.80 -1.79 -14.15
CA ASN A 166 16.61 -2.99 -14.00
C ASN A 166 16.13 -3.77 -12.75
N PRO A 167 15.48 -4.93 -12.93
CA PRO A 167 14.91 -5.67 -11.80
C PRO A 167 15.97 -6.38 -10.94
N GLU A 168 17.20 -6.51 -11.44
CA GLU A 168 18.31 -7.13 -10.70
C GLU A 168 19.12 -6.11 -9.90
N ALA A 169 18.85 -4.81 -10.09
CA ALA A 169 19.63 -3.77 -9.44
C ALA A 169 19.32 -3.68 -7.94
N VAL A 170 20.36 -3.47 -7.16
CA VAL A 170 20.31 -3.27 -5.71
C VAL A 170 21.14 -2.05 -5.34
N SER A 171 20.73 -1.34 -4.30
CA SER A 171 21.40 -0.11 -3.87
C SER A 171 22.76 -0.34 -3.21
N VAL A 172 23.00 -1.54 -2.69
CA VAL A 172 24.25 -1.95 -2.06
C VAL A 172 24.93 -2.97 -2.96
N GLN A 173 26.22 -2.76 -3.22
CA GLN A 173 27.01 -3.72 -4.00
C GLN A 173 26.95 -5.10 -3.36
N ALA A 174 26.74 -6.13 -4.18
CA ALA A 174 26.56 -7.49 -3.73
C ALA A 174 27.71 -7.93 -2.80
N ASP A 175 27.38 -8.21 -1.58
CA ASP A 175 28.24 -8.86 -0.61
C ASP A 175 27.58 -10.21 -0.29
N PRO A 176 28.15 -11.33 -0.74
CA PRO A 176 27.54 -12.66 -0.54
C PRO A 176 27.24 -12.97 0.94
N ALA A 177 27.95 -12.32 1.86
CA ALA A 177 27.70 -12.47 3.30
C ALA A 177 26.45 -11.69 3.79
N LYS A 178 25.89 -10.83 2.94
CA LYS A 178 24.72 -9.99 3.24
C LYS A 178 23.53 -10.23 2.32
N GLU A 179 23.65 -11.21 1.44
CA GLU A 179 22.54 -11.62 0.58
C GLU A 179 21.53 -12.45 1.37
N TRP A 180 20.25 -12.21 1.08
CA TRP A 180 19.15 -12.91 1.69
C TRP A 180 18.38 -13.72 0.65
N ASN A 181 18.12 -14.98 0.96
CA ASN A 181 17.16 -15.76 0.19
C ASN A 181 15.75 -15.36 0.66
N VAL A 182 15.02 -14.67 -0.19
CA VAL A 182 13.68 -14.17 0.11
C VAL A 182 12.68 -14.81 -0.82
N GLN A 183 11.54 -15.22 -0.28
CA GLN A 183 10.41 -15.72 -1.04
C GLN A 183 9.15 -14.99 -0.65
N VAL A 184 8.37 -14.56 -1.65
CA VAL A 184 7.06 -13.93 -1.45
C VAL A 184 5.98 -15.00 -1.53
N PHE A 185 5.19 -15.11 -0.49
CA PHE A 185 3.97 -15.95 -0.46
C PHE A 185 2.74 -15.05 -0.60
N ARG A 186 1.77 -15.46 -1.44
CA ARG A 186 0.56 -14.69 -1.75
C ARG A 186 -0.66 -15.58 -2.00
#